data_ec09c10585bad4c8501501c21b9d8487
#
_entry.id   ec09c10585bad4c8501501c21b9d8487
#
_cell.length_a   1.000
_cell.length_b   1.000
_cell.length_c   1.000
_cell.angle_alpha   90.00
_cell.angle_beta   90.00
_cell.angle_gamma   90.00
#
_symmetry.space_group_name_H-M   'P 1'
#
loop_
_entity.id
_entity.type
_entity.pdbx_description
1 polymer ?
#
loop_
_entity_poly.entity_id
_entity_poly.type
_entity_poly.pdbx_seq_one_letter_code
_entity_poly.pdbx_strand_id
1 'polypeptide(L)'
;MIYHIASMLAGFLMDLLLGDPYWLPHPIRLIGNWISFLEKRLLGSKTEEKHTTPEQEQRRGMLLVLAVLSSTVFVTAVLLLGAYRLHPYLGAVIESIMTYQILATKCLKVESMKVYQELKKGDIAASRKAVSMIVGRDTECLDETGVAKAAIETVAENTSDGVIAPMIFTAIGGPILGFFYKAVNTMDSMVGYKNDRYLYFGRTAAKLDDIVNYIPARISALLMVVSCFLCGKEFDLSLIHISEPTRHSLI
;
A
#
# COMPACT_ATOMS: atom_id res chain seq x y z
N MET A 1 -21.22 5.66 -15.67
CA MET A 1 -20.57 4.35 -15.93
C MET A 1 -19.50 4.43 -17.02
N ILE A 2 -19.80 4.89 -18.25
CA ILE A 2 -18.80 4.97 -19.35
C ILE A 2 -17.60 5.83 -18.96
N TYR A 3 -17.81 7.04 -18.44
CA TYR A 3 -16.71 7.91 -17.98
C TYR A 3 -15.85 7.24 -16.90
N HIS A 4 -16.44 6.57 -15.93
CA HIS A 4 -15.71 5.86 -14.88
C HIS A 4 -14.80 4.76 -15.44
N ILE A 5 -15.32 3.90 -16.33
CA ILE A 5 -14.51 2.85 -16.97
C ILE A 5 -13.37 3.45 -17.80
N ALA A 6 -13.66 4.48 -18.59
CA ALA A 6 -12.65 5.17 -19.41
C ALA A 6 -11.58 5.83 -18.52
N SER A 7 -11.98 6.48 -17.42
CA SER A 7 -11.06 7.12 -16.47
C SER A 7 -10.19 6.11 -15.76
N MET A 8 -10.75 4.97 -15.35
CA MET A 8 -10.00 3.88 -14.70
C MET A 8 -8.94 3.29 -15.66
N LEU A 9 -9.31 3.03 -16.92
CA LEU A 9 -8.37 2.54 -17.92
C LEU A 9 -7.28 3.58 -18.22
N ALA A 10 -7.65 4.84 -18.37
CA ALA A 10 -6.70 5.92 -18.60
C ALA A 10 -5.73 6.09 -17.41
N GLY A 11 -6.23 6.06 -16.18
CA GLY A 11 -5.40 6.13 -14.96
C GLY A 11 -4.43 4.94 -14.85
N PHE A 12 -4.88 3.72 -15.15
CA PHE A 12 -4.02 2.55 -15.17
C PHE A 12 -2.93 2.65 -16.26
N LEU A 13 -3.28 3.10 -17.46
CA LEU A 13 -2.31 3.34 -18.53
C LEU A 13 -1.30 4.44 -18.14
N MET A 14 -1.76 5.50 -17.47
CA MET A 14 -0.86 6.54 -16.95
C MET A 14 0.11 5.97 -15.93
N ASP A 15 -0.31 5.12 -14.99
CA ASP A 15 0.59 4.46 -14.04
C ASP A 15 1.64 3.60 -14.77
N LEU A 16 1.25 2.80 -15.75
CA LEU A 16 2.18 1.99 -16.54
C LEU A 16 3.20 2.82 -17.33
N LEU A 17 2.80 4.00 -17.81
CA LEU A 17 3.66 4.86 -18.63
C LEU A 17 4.52 5.82 -17.81
N LEU A 18 3.96 6.46 -16.80
CA LEU A 18 4.62 7.50 -16.01
C LEU A 18 5.28 6.95 -14.75
N GLY A 19 4.60 6.07 -14.00
CA GLY A 19 5.02 5.65 -12.66
C GLY A 19 4.92 6.81 -11.66
N ASP A 20 5.63 6.72 -10.53
CA ASP A 20 5.60 7.71 -9.46
C ASP A 20 6.89 8.53 -9.41
N PRO A 21 7.05 9.57 -10.22
CA PRO A 21 8.25 10.39 -10.19
C PRO A 21 8.34 11.15 -8.85
N TYR A 22 9.51 11.16 -8.23
CA TYR A 22 9.74 11.73 -6.89
C TYR A 22 9.41 13.22 -6.76
N TRP A 23 9.46 13.98 -7.86
CA TRP A 23 9.16 15.41 -7.88
C TRP A 23 7.65 15.73 -7.87
N LEU A 24 6.80 14.75 -8.22
CA LEU A 24 5.36 14.95 -8.25
C LEU A 24 4.78 14.89 -6.82
N PRO A 25 3.99 15.88 -6.40
CA PRO A 25 3.25 15.79 -5.15
C PRO A 25 2.33 14.56 -5.16
N HIS A 26 2.52 13.66 -4.19
CA HIS A 26 1.79 12.40 -4.14
C HIS A 26 0.79 12.41 -2.97
N PRO A 27 -0.52 12.17 -3.21
CA PRO A 27 -1.54 12.20 -2.16
C PRO A 27 -1.24 11.27 -0.98
N ILE A 28 -0.63 10.11 -1.22
CA ILE A 28 -0.27 9.16 -0.17
C ILE A 28 0.74 9.76 0.80
N ARG A 29 1.68 10.59 0.33
CA ARG A 29 2.61 11.32 1.22
C ARG A 29 1.87 12.33 2.09
N LEU A 30 0.83 12.99 1.56
CA LEU A 30 -0.01 13.91 2.34
C LEU A 30 -0.79 13.15 3.42
N ILE A 31 -1.36 12.00 3.07
CA ILE A 31 -2.03 11.09 4.04
C ILE A 31 -1.03 10.65 5.11
N GLY A 32 0.18 10.22 4.73
CA GLY A 32 1.23 9.82 5.67
C GLY A 32 1.65 10.96 6.62
N ASN A 33 1.82 12.17 6.10
CA ASN A 33 2.12 13.35 6.93
C ASN A 33 0.97 13.66 7.89
N TRP A 34 -0.27 13.51 7.47
CA TRP A 34 -1.45 13.69 8.30
C TRP A 34 -1.53 12.64 9.41
N ILE A 35 -1.25 11.37 9.09
CA ILE A 35 -1.15 10.28 10.07
C ILE A 35 -0.06 10.61 11.11
N SER A 36 1.14 11.02 10.67
CA SER A 36 2.24 11.39 11.57
C SER A 36 1.90 12.58 12.47
N PHE A 37 1.18 13.56 11.95
CA PHE A 37 0.72 14.71 12.74
C PHE A 37 -0.27 14.26 13.82
N LEU A 38 -1.26 13.45 13.47
CA LEU A 38 -2.26 12.93 14.41
C LEU A 38 -1.62 11.97 15.43
N GLU A 39 -0.68 11.11 15.01
CA GLU A 39 0.06 10.23 15.90
C GLU A 39 0.76 11.04 17.00
N LYS A 40 1.53 12.08 16.62
CA LYS A 40 2.21 12.95 17.58
C LYS A 40 1.24 13.65 18.54
N ARG A 41 0.08 14.05 18.05
CA ARG A 41 -0.96 14.71 18.87
C ARG A 41 -1.67 13.78 19.83
N LEU A 42 -1.94 12.54 19.39
CA LEU A 42 -2.78 11.58 20.14
C LEU A 42 -1.94 10.65 21.02
N LEU A 43 -0.77 10.24 20.57
CA LEU A 43 0.10 9.29 21.30
C LEU A 43 1.21 9.98 22.10
N GLY A 44 1.55 11.24 21.75
CA GLY A 44 2.65 11.98 22.37
C GLY A 44 4.02 11.68 21.74
N SER A 45 5.07 12.33 22.27
CA SER A 45 6.44 12.14 21.79
C SER A 45 6.98 10.76 22.19
N LYS A 46 7.92 10.23 21.41
CA LYS A 46 8.60 8.93 21.70
C LYS A 46 9.36 8.94 23.04
N THR A 47 9.67 10.12 23.58
CA THR A 47 10.47 10.32 24.80
C THR A 47 9.64 10.52 26.08
N GLU A 48 8.32 10.63 25.98
CA GLU A 48 7.47 10.81 27.16
C GLU A 48 7.11 9.45 27.77
N GLU A 49 7.21 9.34 29.10
CA GLU A 49 6.78 8.15 29.83
C GLU A 49 5.26 7.94 29.63
N LYS A 50 4.90 6.72 29.29
CA LYS A 50 3.50 6.34 29.04
C LYS A 50 2.73 6.22 30.36
N HIS A 51 1.97 7.25 30.69
CA HIS A 51 0.95 7.18 31.77
C HIS A 51 -0.45 6.82 31.27
N THR A 52 -0.57 6.34 30.02
CA THR A 52 -1.88 6.01 29.40
C THR A 52 -2.22 4.53 29.57
N THR A 53 -3.48 4.23 29.87
CA THR A 53 -3.95 2.85 29.93
C THR A 53 -4.11 2.26 28.52
N PRO A 54 -4.00 0.92 28.37
CA PRO A 54 -4.21 0.24 27.09
C PRO A 54 -5.53 0.63 26.38
N GLU A 55 -6.59 0.81 27.16
CA GLU A 55 -7.91 1.20 26.63
C GLU A 55 -7.92 2.64 26.09
N GLN A 56 -7.21 3.55 26.75
CA GLN A 56 -7.08 4.93 26.29
C GLN A 56 -6.26 5.01 25.00
N GLU A 57 -5.18 4.24 24.91
CA GLU A 57 -4.39 4.16 23.68
C GLU A 57 -5.21 3.61 22.52
N GLN A 58 -5.99 2.56 22.74
CA GLN A 58 -6.87 2.00 21.70
C GLN A 58 -7.94 3.01 21.25
N ARG A 59 -8.56 3.75 22.17
CA ARG A 59 -9.52 4.81 21.83
C ARG A 59 -8.88 5.92 21.00
N ARG A 60 -7.66 6.36 21.37
CA ARG A 60 -6.90 7.36 20.60
C ARG A 60 -6.53 6.84 19.21
N GLY A 61 -6.15 5.56 19.07
CA GLY A 61 -5.92 4.92 17.79
C GLY A 61 -7.19 4.86 16.93
N MET A 62 -8.34 4.56 17.52
CA MET A 62 -9.62 4.60 16.82
C MET A 62 -9.96 6.02 16.34
N LEU A 63 -9.70 7.05 17.14
CA LEU A 63 -9.89 8.44 16.73
C LEU A 63 -8.97 8.82 15.55
N LEU A 64 -7.71 8.34 15.55
CA LEU A 64 -6.80 8.51 14.41
C LEU A 64 -7.41 7.91 13.15
N VAL A 65 -7.85 6.65 13.19
CA VAL A 65 -8.46 5.95 12.05
C VAL A 65 -9.67 6.72 11.53
N LEU A 66 -10.60 7.12 12.40
CA LEU A 66 -11.78 7.87 12.02
C LEU A 66 -11.43 9.23 11.39
N ALA A 67 -10.47 9.97 11.97
CA ALA A 67 -10.05 11.27 11.46
C ALA A 67 -9.39 11.16 10.08
N VAL A 68 -8.49 10.18 9.89
CA VAL A 68 -7.80 9.97 8.60
C VAL A 68 -8.79 9.55 7.53
N LEU A 69 -9.65 8.57 7.81
CA LEU A 69 -10.62 8.07 6.82
C LEU A 69 -11.65 9.13 6.46
N SER A 70 -12.26 9.79 7.46
CA SER A 70 -13.27 10.81 7.17
C SER A 70 -12.71 11.98 6.38
N SER A 71 -11.51 12.47 6.73
CA SER A 71 -10.86 13.55 6.00
C SER A 71 -10.46 13.14 4.58
N THR A 72 -9.91 11.94 4.40
CA THR A 72 -9.52 11.42 3.07
C THR A 72 -10.74 11.27 2.17
N VAL A 73 -11.80 10.60 2.65
CA VAL A 73 -13.03 10.41 1.89
C VAL A 73 -13.70 11.76 1.58
N PHE A 74 -13.74 12.68 2.54
CA PHE A 74 -14.32 14.00 2.34
C PHE A 74 -13.58 14.79 1.26
N VAL A 75 -12.26 14.90 1.35
CA VAL A 75 -11.45 15.66 0.38
C VAL A 75 -11.55 15.05 -1.01
N THR A 76 -11.42 13.74 -1.13
CA THR A 76 -11.50 13.04 -2.42
C THR A 76 -12.90 13.15 -3.04
N ALA A 77 -13.96 13.05 -2.23
CA ALA A 77 -15.33 13.23 -2.69
C ALA A 77 -15.60 14.68 -3.15
N VAL A 78 -15.17 15.68 -2.39
CA VAL A 78 -15.33 17.09 -2.77
C VAL A 78 -14.62 17.40 -4.09
N LEU A 79 -13.37 16.93 -4.25
CA LEU A 79 -12.61 17.14 -5.48
C LEU A 79 -13.28 16.46 -6.69
N LEU A 80 -13.63 15.18 -6.56
CA LEU A 80 -14.20 14.40 -7.65
C LEU A 80 -15.61 14.87 -8.02
N LEU A 81 -16.51 14.99 -7.04
CA LEU A 81 -17.88 15.42 -7.28
C LEU A 81 -17.94 16.87 -7.72
N GLY A 82 -17.08 17.75 -7.18
CA GLY A 82 -16.94 19.13 -7.62
C GLY A 82 -16.53 19.21 -9.09
N ALA A 83 -15.54 18.43 -9.52
CA ALA A 83 -15.10 18.36 -10.90
C ALA A 83 -16.23 17.88 -11.84
N TYR A 84 -16.96 16.83 -11.48
CA TYR A 84 -18.10 16.33 -12.26
C TYR A 84 -19.28 17.31 -12.31
N ARG A 85 -19.48 18.11 -11.24
CA ARG A 85 -20.51 19.18 -11.22
C ARG A 85 -20.18 20.32 -12.15
N LEU A 86 -18.90 20.63 -12.33
CA LEU A 86 -18.44 21.68 -13.25
C LEU A 86 -18.57 21.21 -14.70
N HIS A 87 -18.01 20.04 -15.03
CA HIS A 87 -18.09 19.49 -16.38
C HIS A 87 -17.77 17.98 -16.38
N PRO A 88 -18.53 17.12 -17.11
CA PRO A 88 -18.28 15.68 -17.13
C PRO A 88 -16.87 15.27 -17.60
N TYR A 89 -16.31 15.96 -18.60
CA TYR A 89 -14.94 15.67 -19.05
C TYR A 89 -13.88 16.10 -18.04
N LEU A 90 -14.09 17.20 -17.30
CA LEU A 90 -13.21 17.60 -16.21
C LEU A 90 -13.23 16.55 -15.11
N GLY A 91 -14.43 16.05 -14.75
CA GLY A 91 -14.59 14.95 -13.80
C GLY A 91 -13.80 13.73 -14.24
N ALA A 92 -13.92 13.31 -15.51
CA ALA A 92 -13.21 12.15 -16.03
C ALA A 92 -11.68 12.33 -16.03
N VAL A 93 -11.17 13.52 -16.33
CA VAL A 93 -9.72 13.82 -16.27
C VAL A 93 -9.21 13.75 -14.82
N ILE A 94 -9.91 14.37 -13.87
CA ILE A 94 -9.55 14.34 -12.45
C ILE A 94 -9.63 12.92 -11.93
N GLU A 95 -10.65 12.16 -12.28
CA GLU A 95 -10.77 10.74 -11.91
C GLU A 95 -9.62 9.90 -12.46
N SER A 96 -9.18 10.12 -13.69
CA SER A 96 -8.03 9.44 -14.29
C SER A 96 -6.73 9.74 -13.54
N ILE A 97 -6.50 11.01 -13.20
CA ILE A 97 -5.33 11.44 -12.44
C ILE A 97 -5.36 10.84 -11.02
N MET A 98 -6.50 10.87 -10.35
CA MET A 98 -6.66 10.27 -9.02
C MET A 98 -6.43 8.76 -9.06
N THR A 99 -6.95 8.06 -10.06
CA THR A 99 -6.74 6.62 -10.26
C THR A 99 -5.26 6.31 -10.49
N TYR A 100 -4.59 7.08 -11.33
CA TYR A 100 -3.15 6.99 -11.57
C TYR A 100 -2.35 7.07 -10.26
N GLN A 101 -2.67 8.04 -9.39
CA GLN A 101 -1.97 8.24 -8.12
C GLN A 101 -2.31 7.21 -7.02
N ILE A 102 -3.30 6.36 -7.24
CA ILE A 102 -3.67 5.26 -6.33
C ILE A 102 -2.82 4.02 -6.62
N LEU A 103 -2.44 3.79 -7.88
CA LEU A 103 -1.74 2.59 -8.36
C LEU A 103 -0.22 2.77 -8.29
N ALA A 104 0.49 1.67 -8.14
CA ALA A 104 1.95 1.66 -8.03
C ALA A 104 2.61 0.58 -8.92
N THR A 105 1.99 0.21 -10.05
CA THR A 105 2.39 -0.93 -10.89
C THR A 105 3.79 -0.73 -11.49
N LYS A 106 4.02 0.42 -12.13
CA LYS A 106 5.33 0.71 -12.72
C LYS A 106 6.41 0.89 -11.67
N CYS A 107 6.09 1.58 -10.57
CA CYS A 107 7.03 1.79 -9.48
C CYS A 107 7.50 0.44 -8.89
N LEU A 108 6.56 -0.46 -8.59
CA LEU A 108 6.87 -1.81 -8.10
C LEU A 108 7.77 -2.57 -9.08
N LYS A 109 7.44 -2.56 -10.37
CA LYS A 109 8.24 -3.21 -11.42
C LYS A 109 9.66 -2.64 -11.48
N VAL A 110 9.81 -1.33 -11.50
CA VAL A 110 11.12 -0.66 -11.63
C VAL A 110 11.99 -0.96 -10.42
N GLU A 111 11.45 -0.83 -9.21
CA GLU A 111 12.22 -1.04 -7.99
C GLU A 111 12.60 -2.53 -7.79
N SER A 112 11.70 -3.46 -8.07
CA SER A 112 12.02 -4.89 -8.00
C SER A 112 13.06 -5.33 -9.04
N MET A 113 13.00 -4.77 -10.25
CA MET A 113 13.97 -5.06 -11.29
C MET A 113 15.38 -4.52 -10.98
N LYS A 114 15.52 -3.46 -10.19
CA LYS A 114 16.83 -3.01 -9.69
C LYS A 114 17.47 -4.09 -8.82
N VAL A 115 16.70 -4.69 -7.89
CA VAL A 115 17.21 -5.79 -7.04
C VAL A 115 17.67 -6.96 -7.90
N TYR A 116 16.86 -7.37 -8.88
CA TYR A 116 17.21 -8.45 -9.80
C TYR A 116 18.50 -8.15 -10.58
N GLN A 117 18.68 -6.93 -11.09
CA GLN A 117 19.85 -6.55 -11.85
C GLN A 117 21.14 -6.61 -11.01
N GLU A 118 21.10 -6.15 -9.76
CA GLU A 118 22.26 -6.18 -8.87
C GLU A 118 22.60 -7.63 -8.43
N LEU A 119 21.59 -8.46 -8.13
CA LEU A 119 21.80 -9.89 -7.89
C LEU A 119 22.44 -10.59 -9.10
N LYS A 120 21.98 -10.28 -10.31
CA LYS A 120 22.54 -10.86 -11.54
C LYS A 120 24.01 -10.47 -11.80
N LYS A 121 24.44 -9.31 -11.31
CA LYS A 121 25.86 -8.87 -11.37
C LYS A 121 26.73 -9.56 -10.32
N GLY A 122 26.15 -10.22 -9.31
CA GLY A 122 26.85 -10.81 -8.17
C GLY A 122 27.32 -9.79 -7.13
N ASP A 123 26.84 -8.54 -7.19
CA ASP A 123 27.18 -7.51 -6.20
C ASP A 123 26.19 -7.57 -5.03
N ILE A 124 26.55 -8.31 -3.99
CA ILE A 124 25.71 -8.48 -2.80
C ILE A 124 25.50 -7.16 -2.03
N ALA A 125 26.48 -6.26 -2.00
CA ALA A 125 26.36 -4.99 -1.29
C ALA A 125 25.36 -4.07 -2.00
N ALA A 126 25.45 -3.96 -3.34
CA ALA A 126 24.46 -3.23 -4.13
C ALA A 126 23.08 -3.88 -4.08
N SER A 127 22.99 -5.22 -4.05
CA SER A 127 21.72 -5.96 -3.93
C SER A 127 21.04 -5.70 -2.59
N ARG A 128 21.79 -5.71 -1.48
CA ARG A 128 21.29 -5.34 -0.14
C ARG A 128 20.75 -3.90 -0.12
N LYS A 129 21.48 -2.97 -0.72
CA LYS A 129 21.06 -1.57 -0.83
C LYS A 129 19.80 -1.44 -1.69
N ALA A 130 19.70 -2.15 -2.80
CA ALA A 130 18.52 -2.11 -3.65
C ALA A 130 17.28 -2.68 -2.94
N VAL A 131 17.41 -3.83 -2.27
CA VAL A 131 16.29 -4.44 -1.54
C VAL A 131 15.87 -3.62 -0.32
N SER A 132 16.80 -2.94 0.37
CA SER A 132 16.46 -2.04 1.51
C SER A 132 15.56 -0.88 1.13
N MET A 133 15.49 -0.53 -0.16
CA MET A 133 14.59 0.53 -0.65
C MET A 133 13.13 0.08 -0.77
N ILE A 134 12.87 -1.23 -0.74
CA ILE A 134 11.53 -1.80 -0.94
C ILE A 134 11.03 -2.63 0.23
N VAL A 135 11.91 -3.00 1.19
CA VAL A 135 11.53 -3.76 2.39
C VAL A 135 11.66 -2.90 3.64
N GLY A 136 10.79 -3.14 4.62
CA GLY A 136 10.78 -2.43 5.90
C GLY A 136 11.64 -3.06 7.00
N ARG A 137 12.56 -3.99 6.66
CA ARG A 137 13.41 -4.70 7.63
C ARG A 137 14.90 -4.48 7.34
N ASP A 138 15.75 -4.82 8.31
CA ASP A 138 17.19 -4.79 8.12
C ASP A 138 17.64 -5.79 7.05
N THR A 139 18.50 -5.32 6.14
CA THR A 139 18.98 -6.09 4.99
C THR A 139 20.50 -6.30 5.01
N GLU A 140 21.20 -5.74 5.98
CA GLU A 140 22.68 -5.75 6.02
C GLU A 140 23.26 -7.16 6.15
N CYS A 141 22.56 -8.07 6.83
CA CYS A 141 23.03 -9.44 7.08
C CYS A 141 22.51 -10.45 6.05
N LEU A 142 21.71 -10.07 5.05
CA LEU A 142 21.13 -11.00 4.08
C LEU A 142 22.19 -11.52 3.11
N ASP A 143 22.19 -12.82 2.86
CA ASP A 143 22.90 -13.43 1.73
C ASP A 143 22.09 -13.26 0.42
N GLU A 144 22.61 -13.75 -0.70
CA GLU A 144 21.92 -13.65 -2.01
C GLU A 144 20.53 -14.27 -1.97
N THR A 145 20.40 -15.43 -1.32
CA THR A 145 19.11 -16.13 -1.16
C THR A 145 18.14 -15.31 -0.30
N GLY A 146 18.64 -14.73 0.79
CA GLY A 146 17.88 -13.85 1.67
C GLY A 146 17.38 -12.59 0.96
N VAL A 147 18.22 -11.95 0.15
CA VAL A 147 17.85 -10.79 -0.68
C VAL A 147 16.77 -11.18 -1.70
N ALA A 148 16.96 -12.32 -2.40
CA ALA A 148 15.99 -12.79 -3.38
C ALA A 148 14.61 -13.09 -2.72
N LYS A 149 14.60 -13.80 -1.58
CA LYS A 149 13.37 -14.07 -0.82
C LYS A 149 12.69 -12.78 -0.38
N ALA A 150 13.43 -11.84 0.21
CA ALA A 150 12.89 -10.56 0.65
C ALA A 150 12.26 -9.77 -0.51
N ALA A 151 12.92 -9.76 -1.68
CA ALA A 151 12.38 -9.12 -2.87
C ALA A 151 11.07 -9.80 -3.36
N ILE A 152 11.04 -11.14 -3.42
CA ILE A 152 9.85 -11.89 -3.86
C ILE A 152 8.69 -11.66 -2.89
N GLU A 153 8.90 -11.76 -1.58
CA GLU A 153 7.90 -11.49 -0.55
C GLU A 153 7.31 -10.09 -0.72
N THR A 154 8.16 -9.08 -0.83
CA THR A 154 7.73 -7.69 -0.98
C THR A 154 7.01 -7.44 -2.30
N VAL A 155 7.44 -8.06 -3.40
CA VAL A 155 6.72 -7.97 -4.69
C VAL A 155 5.34 -8.61 -4.58
N ALA A 156 5.23 -9.77 -3.95
CA ALA A 156 3.96 -10.45 -3.77
C ALA A 156 2.98 -9.62 -2.92
N GLU A 157 3.47 -9.07 -1.79
CA GLU A 157 2.71 -8.19 -0.91
C GLU A 157 2.28 -6.91 -1.63
N ASN A 158 3.21 -6.19 -2.24
CA ASN A 158 2.91 -4.93 -2.92
C ASN A 158 2.11 -5.11 -4.21
N THR A 159 2.13 -6.29 -4.85
CA THR A 159 1.19 -6.61 -5.94
C THR A 159 -0.24 -6.63 -5.41
N SER A 160 -0.47 -7.20 -4.23
CA SER A 160 -1.77 -7.10 -3.56
C SER A 160 -2.11 -5.66 -3.19
N ASP A 161 -1.27 -5.01 -2.38
CA ASP A 161 -1.58 -3.77 -1.67
C ASP A 161 -1.35 -2.50 -2.50
N GLY A 162 -0.48 -2.58 -3.49
CA GLY A 162 -0.14 -1.48 -4.39
C GLY A 162 -0.87 -1.51 -5.74
N VAL A 163 -1.43 -2.66 -6.14
CA VAL A 163 -2.03 -2.83 -7.47
C VAL A 163 -3.42 -3.43 -7.40
N ILE A 164 -3.56 -4.69 -6.97
CA ILE A 164 -4.82 -5.44 -7.10
C ILE A 164 -5.91 -4.88 -6.19
N ALA A 165 -5.62 -4.70 -4.90
CA ALA A 165 -6.60 -4.16 -3.96
C ALA A 165 -7.02 -2.73 -4.32
N PRO A 166 -6.09 -1.78 -4.58
CA PRO A 166 -6.47 -0.44 -5.06
C PRO A 166 -7.32 -0.47 -6.33
N MET A 167 -7.02 -1.36 -7.29
CA MET A 167 -7.81 -1.52 -8.52
C MET A 167 -9.23 -1.99 -8.22
N ILE A 168 -9.40 -2.99 -7.34
CA ILE A 168 -10.72 -3.51 -6.94
C ILE A 168 -11.56 -2.40 -6.30
N PHE A 169 -11.00 -1.68 -5.32
CA PHE A 169 -11.70 -0.61 -4.64
C PHE A 169 -12.04 0.56 -5.58
N THR A 170 -11.12 0.91 -6.47
CA THR A 170 -11.36 1.95 -7.49
C THR A 170 -12.43 1.50 -8.50
N ALA A 171 -12.45 0.24 -8.91
CA ALA A 171 -13.48 -0.28 -9.81
C ALA A 171 -14.89 -0.25 -9.19
N ILE A 172 -15.01 -0.50 -7.87
CA ILE A 172 -16.30 -0.54 -7.16
C ILE A 172 -16.83 0.86 -6.87
N GLY A 173 -16.00 1.77 -6.40
CA GLY A 173 -16.44 3.08 -5.90
C GLY A 173 -15.59 4.27 -6.33
N GLY A 174 -14.90 4.12 -7.46
CA GLY A 174 -14.04 5.16 -8.01
C GLY A 174 -12.85 5.49 -7.11
N PRO A 175 -12.17 6.60 -7.40
CA PRO A 175 -11.03 7.06 -6.60
C PRO A 175 -11.35 7.30 -5.13
N ILE A 176 -12.61 7.54 -4.77
CA ILE A 176 -13.02 7.73 -3.36
C ILE A 176 -12.73 6.46 -2.56
N LEU A 177 -13.20 5.29 -3.03
CA LEU A 177 -12.90 4.02 -2.37
C LEU A 177 -11.44 3.60 -2.57
N GLY A 178 -10.81 3.96 -3.68
CA GLY A 178 -9.39 3.73 -3.90
C GLY A 178 -8.52 4.46 -2.86
N PHE A 179 -8.78 5.73 -2.59
CA PHE A 179 -8.07 6.49 -1.56
C PHE A 179 -8.45 6.07 -0.13
N PHE A 180 -9.71 5.66 0.10
CA PHE A 180 -10.09 5.02 1.36
C PHE A 180 -9.19 3.81 1.63
N TYR A 181 -9.08 2.90 0.68
CA TYR A 181 -8.20 1.73 0.79
C TYR A 181 -6.74 2.14 1.05
N LYS A 182 -6.20 3.07 0.25
CA LYS A 182 -4.82 3.55 0.44
C LYS A 182 -4.59 4.20 1.79
N ALA A 183 -5.58 4.89 2.35
CA ALA A 183 -5.49 5.45 3.68
C ALA A 183 -5.44 4.36 4.76
N VAL A 184 -6.26 3.30 4.63
CA VAL A 184 -6.23 2.13 5.53
C VAL A 184 -4.85 1.47 5.49
N ASN A 185 -4.37 1.11 4.32
CA ASN A 185 -3.08 0.46 4.10
C ASN A 185 -1.90 1.33 4.58
N THR A 186 -1.95 2.66 4.37
CA THR A 186 -0.92 3.57 4.87
C THR A 186 -0.94 3.67 6.39
N MET A 187 -2.11 3.67 7.03
CA MET A 187 -2.19 3.65 8.50
C MET A 187 -1.60 2.36 9.07
N ASP A 188 -1.91 1.19 8.50
CA ASP A 188 -1.32 -0.07 8.93
C ASP A 188 0.20 -0.04 8.80
N SER A 189 0.72 0.35 7.64
CA SER A 189 2.16 0.47 7.38
C SER A 189 2.89 1.45 8.29
N MET A 190 2.21 2.44 8.87
CA MET A 190 2.83 3.45 9.75
C MET A 190 2.66 3.18 11.23
N VAL A 191 1.52 2.66 11.65
CA VAL A 191 1.17 2.50 13.07
C VAL A 191 0.64 1.11 13.43
N GLY A 192 0.49 0.19 12.46
CA GLY A 192 -0.03 -1.17 12.67
C GLY A 192 0.95 -2.16 13.31
N TYR A 193 2.18 -1.75 13.59
CA TYR A 193 3.23 -2.62 14.14
C TYR A 193 2.91 -3.12 15.55
N LYS A 194 3.25 -4.39 15.82
CA LYS A 194 3.10 -5.03 17.13
C LYS A 194 4.34 -4.79 18.02
N ASN A 195 4.69 -3.53 18.23
CA ASN A 195 5.73 -3.11 19.16
C ASN A 195 5.11 -2.40 20.37
N ASP A 196 5.92 -2.15 21.41
CA ASP A 196 5.46 -1.52 22.66
C ASP A 196 4.77 -0.17 22.43
N ARG A 197 5.12 0.55 21.37
CA ARG A 197 4.55 1.85 21.04
C ARG A 197 3.15 1.76 20.44
N TYR A 198 2.92 0.79 19.54
CA TYR A 198 1.72 0.73 18.71
C TYR A 198 0.78 -0.42 19.05
N LEU A 199 1.15 -1.31 19.99
CA LEU A 199 0.41 -2.53 20.32
C LEU A 199 -1.09 -2.30 20.55
N TYR A 200 -1.42 -1.23 21.26
CA TYR A 200 -2.82 -0.85 21.53
C TYR A 200 -3.30 0.25 20.59
N PHE A 201 -2.46 1.23 20.32
CA PHE A 201 -2.79 2.38 19.48
C PHE A 201 -3.06 1.97 18.02
N GLY A 202 -2.19 1.17 17.42
CA GLY A 202 -2.29 0.74 16.03
C GLY A 202 -3.28 -0.39 15.78
N ARG A 203 -3.79 -1.03 16.83
CA ARG A 203 -4.64 -2.21 16.74
C ARG A 203 -5.87 -2.04 15.85
N THR A 204 -6.48 -0.85 15.87
CA THR A 204 -7.66 -0.56 15.05
C THR A 204 -7.31 -0.44 13.57
N ALA A 205 -6.18 0.21 13.24
CA ALA A 205 -5.68 0.32 11.88
C ALA A 205 -5.34 -1.05 11.30
N ALA A 206 -4.55 -1.86 12.02
CA ALA A 206 -4.17 -3.21 11.61
C ALA A 206 -5.38 -4.13 11.38
N LYS A 207 -6.34 -4.15 12.32
CA LYS A 207 -7.56 -4.96 12.13
C LYS A 207 -8.42 -4.50 10.96
N LEU A 208 -8.47 -3.20 10.70
CA LEU A 208 -9.22 -2.68 9.57
C LEU A 208 -8.54 -3.07 8.25
N ASP A 209 -7.21 -3.00 8.19
CA ASP A 209 -6.44 -3.45 7.03
C ASP A 209 -6.65 -4.95 6.77
N ASP A 210 -6.56 -5.80 7.79
CA ASP A 210 -6.87 -7.24 7.70
C ASP A 210 -8.25 -7.51 7.07
N ILE A 211 -9.28 -6.74 7.47
CA ILE A 211 -10.65 -6.90 6.96
C ILE A 211 -10.73 -6.45 5.50
N VAL A 212 -10.17 -5.30 5.19
CA VAL A 212 -10.24 -4.68 3.86
C VAL A 212 -9.42 -5.48 2.85
N ASN A 213 -8.28 -6.04 3.26
CA ASN A 213 -7.42 -6.88 2.43
C ASN A 213 -7.88 -8.35 2.34
N TYR A 214 -8.86 -8.80 3.11
CA TYR A 214 -9.25 -10.20 3.16
C TYR A 214 -9.60 -10.80 1.79
N ILE A 215 -10.40 -10.12 0.99
CA ILE A 215 -10.78 -10.55 -0.37
C ILE A 215 -9.69 -10.22 -1.39
N PRO A 216 -9.17 -8.97 -1.48
CA PRO A 216 -8.14 -8.62 -2.45
C PRO A 216 -6.90 -9.49 -2.39
N ALA A 217 -6.39 -9.82 -1.21
CA ALA A 217 -5.22 -10.67 -1.03
C ALA A 217 -5.42 -12.08 -1.65
N ARG A 218 -6.62 -12.66 -1.51
CA ARG A 218 -6.94 -13.97 -2.12
C ARG A 218 -7.04 -13.89 -3.64
N ILE A 219 -7.64 -12.82 -4.16
CA ILE A 219 -7.68 -12.58 -5.61
C ILE A 219 -6.27 -12.38 -6.15
N SER A 220 -5.44 -11.61 -5.46
CA SER A 220 -4.05 -11.38 -5.83
C SER A 220 -3.26 -12.68 -5.87
N ALA A 221 -3.36 -13.50 -4.82
CA ALA A 221 -2.71 -14.80 -4.76
C ALA A 221 -3.14 -15.72 -5.92
N LEU A 222 -4.45 -15.79 -6.20
CA LEU A 222 -4.97 -16.58 -7.33
C LEU A 222 -4.41 -16.07 -8.67
N LEU A 223 -4.39 -14.75 -8.90
CA LEU A 223 -3.85 -14.17 -10.12
C LEU A 223 -2.34 -14.44 -10.27
N MET A 224 -1.58 -14.41 -9.17
CA MET A 224 -0.15 -14.77 -9.19
C MET A 224 0.06 -16.23 -9.56
N VAL A 225 -0.73 -17.16 -9.01
CA VAL A 225 -0.68 -18.59 -9.38
C VAL A 225 -0.99 -18.80 -10.86
N VAL A 226 -2.07 -18.18 -11.35
CA VAL A 226 -2.44 -18.25 -12.77
C VAL A 226 -1.33 -17.69 -13.65
N SER A 227 -0.72 -16.57 -13.25
CA SER A 227 0.39 -15.97 -13.99
C SER A 227 1.62 -16.87 -14.03
N CYS A 228 1.96 -17.55 -12.93
CA CYS A 228 3.06 -18.51 -12.89
C CYS A 228 2.79 -19.69 -13.82
N PHE A 229 1.55 -20.22 -13.83
CA PHE A 229 1.13 -21.29 -14.72
C PHE A 229 1.25 -20.89 -16.20
N LEU A 230 0.74 -19.70 -16.56
CA LEU A 230 0.81 -19.19 -17.95
C LEU A 230 2.25 -18.90 -18.41
N CYS A 231 3.13 -18.56 -17.49
CA CYS A 231 4.56 -18.33 -17.79
C CYS A 231 5.38 -19.64 -17.82
N GLY A 232 4.77 -20.82 -17.65
CA GLY A 232 5.46 -22.11 -17.62
C GLY A 232 6.39 -22.31 -16.43
N LYS A 233 6.16 -21.61 -15.32
CA LYS A 233 6.87 -21.79 -14.04
C LYS A 233 6.28 -22.95 -13.25
N GLU A 234 7.12 -23.63 -12.44
CA GLU A 234 6.68 -24.76 -11.64
C GLU A 234 5.55 -24.37 -10.67
N PHE A 235 4.45 -25.10 -10.75
CA PHE A 235 3.20 -24.80 -10.02
C PHE A 235 3.33 -24.97 -8.50
N ASP A 236 4.17 -25.91 -8.06
CA ASP A 236 4.35 -26.24 -6.64
C ASP A 236 4.86 -25.08 -5.78
N LEU A 237 5.73 -24.24 -6.35
CA LEU A 237 6.28 -23.08 -5.63
C LEU A 237 5.23 -21.98 -5.36
N SER A 238 4.19 -21.90 -6.20
CA SER A 238 3.13 -20.90 -6.05
C SER A 238 2.13 -21.25 -4.94
N LEU A 239 1.85 -22.55 -4.73
CA LEU A 239 0.91 -23.02 -3.71
C LEU A 239 1.45 -22.85 -2.28
N ILE A 240 2.77 -22.94 -2.09
CA ILE A 240 3.41 -22.75 -0.78
C ILE A 240 3.18 -21.32 -0.26
N HIS A 241 3.20 -20.32 -1.15
CA HIS A 241 2.96 -18.92 -0.78
C HIS A 241 1.49 -18.60 -0.43
N ILE A 242 0.54 -19.39 -0.93
CA ILE A 242 -0.90 -19.21 -0.62
C ILE A 242 -1.27 -19.80 0.73
N SER A 243 -0.62 -20.87 1.14
CA SER A 243 -0.93 -21.60 2.39
C SER A 243 -0.32 -20.95 3.64
N GLU A 244 0.69 -20.11 3.49
CA GLU A 244 1.20 -19.28 4.58
C GLU A 244 0.54 -17.90 4.50
N PRO A 245 -0.47 -17.61 5.36
CA PRO A 245 -0.93 -16.24 5.51
C PRO A 245 0.30 -15.42 5.93
N THR A 246 0.56 -14.34 5.20
CA THR A 246 1.61 -13.38 5.53
C THR A 246 1.48 -13.00 6.99
N ARG A 247 2.22 -13.72 7.85
CA ARG A 247 2.32 -13.38 9.25
C ARG A 247 3.21 -12.14 9.35
N HIS A 248 2.62 -10.96 9.24
CA HIS A 248 3.17 -9.75 9.84
C HIS A 248 3.30 -9.87 11.38
N SER A 249 3.44 -11.06 11.89
CA SER A 249 3.37 -11.33 13.31
C SER A 249 4.54 -12.12 13.85
N LEU A 250 5.74 -11.85 13.41
CA LEU A 250 6.93 -12.32 14.15
C LEU A 250 8.14 -11.52 13.66
N ILE A 251 8.38 -10.39 14.25
CA ILE A 251 9.65 -10.02 14.92
C ILE A 251 9.34 -8.77 15.74
#